data_64630a5eb58885f888e31693e1523a4c
#
_entry.id   64630a5eb58885f888e31693e1523a4c
#
_cell.length_a   1.000
_cell.length_b   1.000
_cell.length_c   1.000
_cell.angle_alpha   90.00
_cell.angle_beta   90.00
_cell.angle_gamma   90.00
#
_symmetry.space_group_name_H-M   'P 1'
#
loop_
_entity.id
_entity.type
_entity.pdbx_description
1 polymer ?
#
loop_
_entity_poly.entity_id
_entity_poly.type
_entity_poly.pdbx_seq_one_letter_code
_entity_poly.pdbx_strand_id
1 'polypeptide(L)'
;MENKNVYSLVVAILNRGFSDVAMSAARNAGAKGGTVISARSSGLHEEETFFGISILPEKELVLILSTEETKAPIMRAIIKHVGIETEGGGIIFSLPVTDVEGIKAFEDFSKKQ
;
A
#
# COMPACT_ATOMS: atom_id res chain seq x y z
N MET A 1 -0.85 13.90 -25.60
CA MET A 1 -0.61 13.76 -25.01
C MET A 1 -0.35 13.10 -24.25
N GLU A 2 -0.34 13.07 -23.85
CA GLU A 2 -0.03 12.66 -23.22
C GLU A 2 -0.10 12.16 -22.22
N ASN A 3 -0.20 11.44 -22.01
CA ASN A 3 -0.24 11.02 -21.16
C ASN A 3 0.23 10.54 -20.30
N LYS A 4 0.29 10.60 -20.09
CA LYS A 4 0.95 10.50 -19.08
C LYS A 4 0.49 9.66 -18.01
N ASN A 5 1.25 9.02 -17.18
CA ASN A 5 0.84 8.21 -16.08
C ASN A 5 0.42 9.12 -14.97
N VAL A 6 -0.89 9.38 -14.91
CA VAL A 6 -1.39 10.24 -13.85
C VAL A 6 -1.70 9.43 -12.58
N TYR A 7 -1.57 8.12 -12.65
CA TYR A 7 -1.85 7.25 -11.50
C TYR A 7 -0.65 6.40 -11.15
N SER A 8 -0.56 6.07 -9.88
CA SER A 8 0.45 5.16 -9.37
C SER A 8 -0.21 4.20 -8.40
N LEU A 9 0.35 3.01 -8.29
CA LEU A 9 -0.09 2.05 -7.29
C LEU A 9 0.89 2.09 -6.15
N VAL A 10 0.43 2.50 -4.98
CA VAL A 10 1.24 2.44 -3.77
C VAL A 10 1.00 1.08 -3.15
N VAL A 11 2.10 0.38 -2.86
CA VAL A 11 2.05 -0.94 -2.26
C VAL A 11 2.77 -0.89 -0.92
N ALA A 12 2.10 -1.35 0.12
CA ALA A 12 2.73 -1.46 1.44
C ALA A 12 2.64 -2.90 1.87
N ILE A 13 3.76 -3.47 2.27
CA ILE A 13 3.82 -4.84 2.80
C ILE A 13 4.10 -4.71 4.27
N LEU A 14 3.14 -5.13 5.09
CA LEU A 14 3.15 -4.86 6.51
C LEU A 14 3.04 -6.15 7.31
N ASN A 15 3.49 -6.09 8.54
CA ASN A 15 3.19 -7.16 9.49
C ASN A 15 1.69 -7.22 9.70
N ARG A 16 1.21 -8.43 9.95
CA ARG A 16 -0.21 -8.64 10.16
C ARG A 16 -0.73 -7.76 11.28
N GLY A 17 -1.90 -7.17 11.06
CA GLY A 17 -2.56 -6.35 12.07
C GLY A 17 -2.33 -4.87 11.92
N PHE A 18 -1.53 -4.46 10.95
CA PHE A 18 -1.20 -3.04 10.81
C PHE A 18 -1.85 -2.36 9.62
N SER A 19 -2.69 -3.09 8.88
CA SER A 19 -3.29 -2.48 7.68
C SER A 19 -4.28 -1.38 8.04
N ASP A 20 -4.98 -1.48 9.16
CA ASP A 20 -5.92 -0.42 9.54
C ASP A 20 -5.19 0.88 9.83
N VAL A 21 -4.07 0.79 10.51
CA VAL A 21 -3.27 1.99 10.79
C VAL A 21 -2.76 2.59 9.48
N ALA A 22 -2.28 1.72 8.58
CA ALA A 22 -1.79 2.19 7.28
C ALA A 22 -2.89 2.88 6.49
N MET A 23 -4.07 2.28 6.45
CA MET A 23 -5.18 2.87 5.70
C MET A 23 -5.62 4.20 6.28
N SER A 24 -5.66 4.28 7.60
CA SER A 24 -6.03 5.52 8.25
C SER A 24 -5.04 6.63 7.91
N ALA A 25 -3.75 6.30 8.00
CA ALA A 25 -2.72 7.28 7.66
C ALA A 25 -2.83 7.71 6.19
N ALA A 26 -3.07 6.73 5.32
CA ALA A 26 -3.17 7.02 3.90
C ALA A 26 -4.36 7.93 3.59
N ARG A 27 -5.51 7.65 4.20
CA ARG A 27 -6.69 8.47 3.96
C ARG A 27 -6.47 9.91 4.41
N ASN A 28 -5.82 10.08 5.55
CA ASN A 28 -5.52 11.42 6.04
C ASN A 28 -4.59 12.15 5.09
N ALA A 29 -3.83 11.44 4.30
CA ALA A 29 -2.90 12.05 3.36
C ALA A 29 -3.48 12.16 1.95
N GLY A 30 -4.74 11.78 1.75
CA GLY A 30 -5.40 11.98 0.48
C GLY A 30 -5.85 10.74 -0.25
N ALA A 31 -5.64 9.55 0.32
CA ALA A 31 -6.07 8.33 -0.35
C ALA A 31 -7.60 8.22 -0.33
N LYS A 32 -8.14 7.71 -1.42
CA LYS A 32 -9.58 7.52 -1.55
C LYS A 32 -10.02 6.17 -0.99
N GLY A 33 -9.11 5.25 -0.89
CA GLY A 33 -9.41 3.92 -0.39
C GLY A 33 -8.29 2.98 -0.76
N GLY A 34 -8.44 1.72 -0.43
CA GLY A 34 -7.43 0.75 -0.75
C GLY A 34 -7.95 -0.66 -0.61
N THR A 35 -7.12 -1.60 -0.99
CA THR A 35 -7.43 -3.03 -0.92
C THR A 35 -6.40 -3.69 -0.03
N VAL A 36 -6.86 -4.53 0.89
CA VAL A 36 -5.99 -5.26 1.79
C VAL A 36 -6.00 -6.73 1.41
N ILE A 37 -4.81 -7.30 1.28
CA ILE A 37 -4.65 -8.70 0.89
C ILE A 37 -3.81 -9.39 1.95
N SER A 38 -4.29 -10.55 2.42
CA SER A 38 -3.50 -11.36 3.33
C SER A 38 -2.41 -12.08 2.56
N ALA A 39 -1.23 -12.17 3.17
CA ALA A 39 -0.08 -12.75 2.49
C ALA A 39 0.86 -13.39 3.50
N ARG A 40 1.90 -14.01 3.00
CA ARG A 40 2.95 -14.57 3.82
C ARG A 40 4.28 -14.20 3.23
N SER A 41 5.24 -14.03 4.09
CA SER A 41 6.59 -13.65 3.71
C SER A 41 7.50 -14.86 3.81
N SER A 42 8.56 -14.86 3.00
CA SER A 42 9.52 -15.94 3.08
C SER A 42 10.94 -15.38 2.92
N GLY A 43 11.24 -14.38 3.73
CA GLY A 43 12.59 -13.82 3.76
C GLY A 43 13.53 -14.72 4.54
N LEU A 44 14.81 -14.47 4.36
CA LEU A 44 15.82 -15.31 4.98
C LEU A 44 15.75 -15.37 6.49
N HIS A 45 15.40 -14.27 7.11
CA HIS A 45 15.42 -14.20 8.58
C HIS A 45 14.05 -14.11 9.18
N GLU A 46 13.02 -14.42 8.39
CA GLU A 46 11.65 -14.30 8.86
C GLU A 46 11.00 -15.66 9.11
N GLU A 47 11.64 -16.71 8.64
CA GLU A 47 11.09 -18.05 8.81
C GLU A 47 11.34 -18.54 10.22
N GLU A 48 10.33 -19.11 10.85
CA GLU A 48 10.47 -19.70 12.17
C GLU A 48 10.07 -21.16 12.10
N THR A 49 10.67 -21.93 12.99
CA THR A 49 10.40 -23.35 13.08
C THR A 49 9.74 -23.65 14.41
N PHE A 50 8.61 -24.35 14.34
CA PHE A 50 7.89 -24.77 15.54
C PHE A 50 7.63 -26.25 15.45
N PHE A 51 8.23 -27.02 16.37
CA PHE A 51 8.13 -28.47 16.36
C PHE A 51 8.57 -29.04 15.02
N GLY A 52 9.62 -28.46 14.43
CA GLY A 52 10.15 -28.95 13.16
C GLY A 52 9.37 -28.50 11.94
N ILE A 53 8.38 -27.64 12.12
CA ILE A 53 7.56 -27.15 11.02
C ILE A 53 7.93 -25.69 10.76
N SER A 54 8.20 -25.37 9.50
CA SER A 54 8.50 -24.00 9.11
C SER A 54 7.23 -23.18 9.15
N ILE A 55 7.31 -22.04 9.81
CA ILE A 55 6.19 -21.10 9.90
C ILE A 55 6.62 -19.81 9.24
N LEU A 56 5.89 -19.42 8.19
CA LEU A 56 6.17 -18.17 7.49
C LEU A 56 5.38 -17.04 8.14
N PRO A 57 6.02 -15.90 8.37
CA PRO A 57 5.32 -14.76 8.98
C PRO A 57 4.15 -14.31 8.10
N GLU A 58 3.07 -13.96 8.76
CA GLU A 58 1.90 -13.44 8.07
C GLU A 58 2.08 -11.95 7.85
N LYS A 59 1.70 -11.54 6.67
CA LYS A 59 1.80 -10.15 6.26
C LYS A 59 0.49 -9.68 5.69
N GLU A 60 0.38 -8.38 5.52
CA GLU A 60 -0.77 -7.79 4.84
C GLU A 60 -0.23 -6.86 3.78
N LEU A 61 -0.81 -6.92 2.60
CA LEU A 61 -0.51 -6.00 1.54
C LEU A 61 -1.61 -4.97 1.47
N VAL A 62 -1.24 -3.71 1.39
CA VAL A 62 -2.19 -2.63 1.20
C VAL A 62 -1.90 -2.04 -0.17
N LEU A 63 -2.92 -2.03 -1.03
CA LEU A 63 -2.80 -1.51 -2.39
C LEU A 63 -3.64 -0.26 -2.50
N ILE A 64 -3.02 0.84 -2.87
CA ILE A 64 -3.72 2.12 -2.95
C ILE A 64 -3.45 2.74 -4.31
N LEU A 65 -4.51 2.93 -5.08
CA LEU A 65 -4.39 3.65 -6.34
C LEU A 65 -4.38 5.13 -6.01
N SER A 66 -3.32 5.80 -6.41
CA SER A 66 -3.14 7.20 -6.07
C SER A 66 -2.89 8.01 -7.32
N THR A 67 -3.07 9.31 -7.22
CA THR A 67 -2.66 10.21 -8.28
C THR A 67 -1.19 10.55 -8.07
N GLU A 68 -0.59 11.15 -9.08
CA GLU A 68 0.81 11.57 -8.94
C GLU A 68 0.96 12.61 -7.85
N GLU A 69 -0.08 13.40 -7.64
CA GLU A 69 -0.02 14.47 -6.63
C GLU A 69 -0.11 13.94 -5.21
N THR A 70 -0.87 12.86 -5.02
CA THR A 70 -1.07 12.33 -3.68
C THR A 70 -0.13 11.19 -3.33
N LYS A 71 0.60 10.68 -4.30
CA LYS A 71 1.46 9.52 -4.08
C LYS A 71 2.48 9.75 -2.96
N ALA A 72 3.25 10.80 -3.07
CA ALA A 72 4.32 11.03 -2.09
C ALA A 72 3.78 11.30 -0.69
N PRO A 73 2.75 12.14 -0.52
CA PRO A 73 2.18 12.32 0.82
C PRO A 73 1.65 11.01 1.41
N ILE A 74 1.01 10.18 0.60
CA ILE A 74 0.49 8.90 1.07
C ILE A 74 1.62 8.00 1.52
N MET A 75 2.67 7.90 0.71
CA MET A 75 3.79 7.04 1.06
C MET A 75 4.48 7.51 2.33
N ARG A 76 4.67 8.81 2.47
CA ARG A 76 5.30 9.34 3.67
C ARG A 76 4.46 9.07 4.92
N ALA A 77 3.14 9.20 4.80
CA ALA A 77 2.27 8.96 5.94
C ALA A 77 2.34 7.51 6.37
N ILE A 78 2.34 6.59 5.41
CA ILE A 78 2.40 5.18 5.73
C ILE A 78 3.75 4.84 6.37
N ILE A 79 4.83 5.35 5.81
CA ILE A 79 6.16 5.09 6.35
C ILE A 79 6.26 5.59 7.79
N LYS A 80 5.70 6.74 8.06
CA LYS A 80 5.79 7.33 9.40
C LYS A 80 5.12 6.44 10.43
N HIS A 81 3.99 5.85 10.09
CA HIS A 81 3.20 5.12 11.08
C HIS A 81 3.48 3.62 11.12
N VAL A 82 3.82 3.02 9.98
CA VAL A 82 4.01 1.57 9.92
C VAL A 82 5.24 1.17 9.10
N GLY A 83 6.20 2.07 8.93
CA GLY A 83 7.39 1.76 8.16
C GLY A 83 8.30 0.75 8.85
N ILE A 84 9.45 0.52 8.21
CA ILE A 84 10.36 -0.54 8.64
C ILE A 84 10.91 -0.31 10.04
N GLU A 85 10.94 0.94 10.49
CA GLU A 85 11.43 1.25 11.83
C GLU A 85 10.39 1.10 12.91
N THR A 86 9.16 0.76 12.55
CA THR A 86 8.07 0.60 13.49
C THR A 86 7.70 -0.86 13.63
N GLU A 87 6.77 -1.14 14.55
CA GLU A 87 6.28 -2.50 14.70
C GLU A 87 5.56 -3.01 13.47
N GLY A 88 5.03 -2.09 12.65
CA GLY A 88 4.39 -2.49 11.41
C GLY A 88 5.36 -3.06 10.40
N GLY A 89 6.65 -2.72 10.52
CA GLY A 89 7.69 -3.30 9.70
C GLY A 89 7.47 -3.14 8.22
N GLY A 90 6.91 -2.02 7.80
CA GLY A 90 6.43 -1.87 6.44
C GLY A 90 7.49 -1.54 5.43
N ILE A 91 7.34 -2.15 4.26
CA ILE A 91 8.11 -1.81 3.08
C ILE A 91 7.13 -1.20 2.11
N ILE A 92 7.41 0.03 1.67
CA ILE A 92 6.48 0.76 0.85
C ILE A 92 7.14 1.15 -0.46
N PHE A 93 6.46 0.89 -1.57
CA PHE A 93 6.95 1.27 -2.88
C PHE A 93 5.77 1.61 -3.78
N SER A 94 6.08 2.13 -4.96
CA SER A 94 5.03 2.48 -5.90
C SER A 94 5.41 2.04 -7.30
N LEU A 95 4.37 1.87 -8.12
CA LEU A 95 4.51 1.47 -9.51
C LEU A 95 3.66 2.40 -10.36
N PRO A 96 4.15 2.77 -11.55
CA PRO A 96 3.28 3.53 -12.45
C PRO A 96 2.15 2.64 -12.95
N VAL A 97 0.98 3.24 -13.12
CA VAL A 97 -0.19 2.55 -13.65
C VAL A 97 -0.49 3.15 -15.01
N THR A 98 -0.42 2.31 -16.04
CA THR A 98 -0.59 2.82 -17.39
C THR A 98 -2.05 2.95 -17.79
N ASP A 99 -2.90 2.06 -17.31
CA ASP A 99 -4.31 2.06 -17.69
C ASP A 99 -5.17 1.75 -16.49
N VAL A 100 -6.24 2.52 -16.32
CA VAL A 100 -7.17 2.33 -15.22
C VAL A 100 -8.58 2.49 -15.74
N GLU A 101 -9.46 1.57 -15.33
CA GLU A 101 -10.87 1.67 -15.63
C GLU A 101 -11.66 1.29 -14.39
N GLY A 102 -12.87 1.77 -14.31
CA GLY A 102 -13.77 1.37 -13.23
C GLY A 102 -13.60 2.16 -11.95
N ILE A 103 -12.90 3.27 -11.98
CA ILE A 103 -12.72 4.08 -10.78
C ILE A 103 -13.58 5.33 -10.87
N LYS A 104 -14.80 5.15 -10.45
CA LYS A 104 -15.79 6.19 -10.57
C LYS A 104 -15.40 7.49 -9.90
N ALA A 105 -14.76 7.39 -8.76
CA ALA A 105 -14.39 8.58 -8.00
C ALA A 105 -13.42 9.46 -8.80
N PHE A 106 -12.47 8.85 -9.47
CA PHE A 106 -11.51 9.61 -10.27
C PHE A 106 -12.17 10.14 -11.53
N GLU A 107 -13.01 9.32 -12.14
CA GLU A 107 -13.69 9.73 -13.36
C GLU A 107 -14.62 10.90 -13.12
N ASP A 108 -15.39 10.84 -12.05
CA ASP A 108 -16.33 11.91 -11.74
C ASP A 108 -15.60 13.21 -11.46
N PHE A 109 -14.51 13.12 -10.73
CA PHE A 109 -13.71 14.29 -10.44
C PHE A 109 -13.17 14.90 -11.72
N SER A 110 -12.69 14.06 -12.61
CA SER A 110 -12.13 14.48 -13.86
C SER A 110 -13.17 15.19 -14.73
N LYS A 111 -14.38 14.66 -14.74
CA LYS A 111 -15.44 15.23 -15.56
C LYS A 111 -15.88 16.60 -15.10
N LYS A 112 -15.67 16.90 -13.85
CA LYS A 112 -16.08 18.20 -13.33
C LYS A 112 -15.07 19.28 -13.65
N GLN A 113 -13.95 18.89 -14.20
CA GLN A 113 -12.96 19.85 -14.63
C GLN A 113 -13.36 20.46 -15.98
#